data_114755e6c7395126dc87b0221f683763
#
_entry.id   114755e6c7395126dc87b0221f683763
#
_cell.length_a   1.000
_cell.length_b   1.000
_cell.length_c   1.000
_cell.angle_alpha   90.00
_cell.angle_beta   90.00
_cell.angle_gamma   90.00
#
_symmetry.space_group_name_H-M   'P 1'
#
loop_
_entity.id
_entity.type
_entity.pdbx_description
1 polymer ?
#
loop_
_entity_poly.entity_id
_entity_poly.type
_entity_poly.pdbx_seq_one_letter_code
_entity_poly.pdbx_strand_id
1 'polypeptide(L)'
;DLIEADTADAAANAAGQVGGKLQKQLAPIYDDLTNLCSHFHAVLDYPDEDIEDFGLEQYSKSLRGDAKALYALLQTYGQGRILRQGVAAAIVGKPNVGKSSLLNALAGFDRCIVTDVPGTTRDTVEETVLLGSTRLRLIDTAGIRETADTVEAIGVRRSREAVENADLVIFVCDGSQPLDGEDQAIIDLCMEQENAVALINKTDLGS
;
A
#
# COMPACT_ATOMS: atom_id res chain seq x y z
N ASP A 1 -13.40 -8.74 8.79
CA ASP A 1 -12.71 -8.90 7.48
C ASP A 1 -13.66 -9.36 6.35
N LEU A 2 -14.35 -10.51 6.45
CA LEU A 2 -15.28 -10.95 5.39
C LEU A 2 -16.58 -10.10 5.36
N ILE A 3 -17.04 -9.66 6.51
CA ILE A 3 -18.24 -8.81 6.68
C ILE A 3 -17.93 -7.36 6.30
N GLU A 4 -16.69 -6.94 6.44
CA GLU A 4 -16.20 -5.59 6.16
C GLU A 4 -15.65 -5.43 4.73
N ALA A 5 -15.74 -6.47 3.91
CA ALA A 5 -15.23 -6.45 2.55
C ALA A 5 -16.15 -5.63 1.62
N ASP A 6 -15.70 -4.46 1.19
CA ASP A 6 -16.48 -3.56 0.32
C ASP A 6 -16.37 -3.89 -1.16
N THR A 7 -15.46 -4.80 -1.53
CA THR A 7 -15.26 -5.23 -2.93
C THR A 7 -15.31 -6.76 -3.03
N ALA A 8 -15.71 -7.27 -4.20
CA ALA A 8 -15.75 -8.71 -4.47
C ALA A 8 -14.35 -9.35 -4.31
N ASP A 9 -13.30 -8.65 -4.70
CA ASP A 9 -11.92 -9.11 -4.58
C ASP A 9 -11.44 -9.16 -3.12
N ALA A 10 -11.83 -8.17 -2.30
CA ALA A 10 -11.57 -8.17 -0.86
C ALA A 10 -12.30 -9.34 -0.17
N ALA A 11 -13.57 -9.58 -0.53
CA ALA A 11 -14.35 -10.69 -0.01
C ALA A 11 -13.75 -12.05 -0.38
N ALA A 12 -13.33 -12.24 -1.64
CA ALA A 12 -12.68 -13.45 -2.12
C ALA A 12 -11.33 -13.70 -1.40
N ASN A 13 -10.56 -12.65 -1.16
CA ASN A 13 -9.30 -12.74 -0.41
C ASN A 13 -9.55 -13.12 1.06
N ALA A 14 -10.52 -12.48 1.72
CA ALA A 14 -10.89 -12.80 3.10
C ALA A 14 -11.41 -14.24 3.24
N ALA A 15 -12.24 -14.71 2.31
CA ALA A 15 -12.70 -16.09 2.26
C ALA A 15 -11.54 -17.08 2.08
N GLY A 16 -10.57 -16.75 1.23
CA GLY A 16 -9.34 -17.53 1.05
C GLY A 16 -8.51 -17.65 2.34
N GLN A 17 -8.42 -16.58 3.14
CA GLN A 17 -7.74 -16.60 4.43
C GLN A 17 -8.45 -17.50 5.45
N VAL A 18 -9.76 -17.39 5.56
CA VAL A 18 -10.59 -18.29 6.40
C VAL A 18 -10.44 -19.74 5.95
N GLY A 19 -10.32 -20.00 4.63
CA GLY A 19 -10.08 -21.34 4.07
C GLY A 19 -8.66 -21.88 4.27
N GLY A 20 -7.80 -21.16 5.02
CA GLY A 20 -6.44 -21.58 5.34
C GLY A 20 -5.48 -21.59 4.15
N LYS A 21 -5.70 -20.74 3.14
CA LYS A 21 -4.87 -20.69 1.92
C LYS A 21 -3.39 -20.47 2.23
N LEU A 22 -3.08 -19.55 3.12
CA LEU A 22 -1.69 -19.27 3.55
C LEU A 22 -1.09 -20.47 4.30
N GLN A 23 -1.85 -21.06 5.22
CA GLN A 23 -1.41 -22.25 5.96
C GLN A 23 -1.07 -23.41 5.03
N LYS A 24 -1.91 -23.66 4.01
CA LYS A 24 -1.65 -24.72 3.00
C LYS A 24 -0.39 -24.47 2.18
N GLN A 25 -0.01 -23.21 1.98
CA GLN A 25 1.21 -22.83 1.26
C GLN A 25 2.46 -22.92 2.16
N LEU A 26 2.32 -22.64 3.46
CA LEU A 26 3.42 -22.70 4.42
C LEU A 26 3.69 -24.12 4.93
N ALA A 27 2.68 -25.00 4.99
CA ALA A 27 2.81 -26.34 5.53
C ALA A 27 3.93 -27.17 4.86
N PRO A 28 4.05 -27.22 3.51
CA PRO A 28 5.13 -27.98 2.86
C PRO A 28 6.53 -27.49 3.25
N ILE A 29 6.70 -26.16 3.39
CA ILE A 29 7.98 -25.55 3.79
C ILE A 29 8.30 -25.93 5.24
N TYR A 30 7.30 -25.84 6.12
CA TYR A 30 7.45 -26.25 7.51
C TYR A 30 7.83 -27.71 7.66
N ASP A 31 7.16 -28.58 6.90
CA ASP A 31 7.42 -30.03 6.90
C ASP A 31 8.83 -30.33 6.37
N ASP A 32 9.27 -29.66 5.29
CA ASP A 32 10.62 -29.83 4.74
C ASP A 32 11.68 -29.40 5.73
N LEU A 33 11.55 -28.20 6.33
CA LEU A 33 12.47 -27.72 7.36
C LEU A 33 12.50 -28.63 8.60
N THR A 34 11.36 -29.17 9.02
CA THR A 34 11.26 -30.09 10.16
C THR A 34 11.97 -31.41 9.85
N ASN A 35 11.79 -31.94 8.62
CA ASN A 35 12.46 -33.16 8.17
C ASN A 35 13.97 -32.97 8.07
N LEU A 36 14.43 -31.81 7.53
CA LEU A 36 15.85 -31.48 7.47
C LEU A 36 16.48 -31.40 8.88
N CYS A 37 15.82 -30.71 9.82
CA CYS A 37 16.28 -30.63 11.20
C CYS A 37 16.33 -32.00 11.88
N SER A 38 15.27 -32.81 11.71
CA SER A 38 15.18 -34.15 12.31
C SER A 38 16.27 -35.07 11.78
N HIS A 39 16.52 -35.04 10.47
CA HIS A 39 17.56 -35.83 9.86
C HIS A 39 18.95 -35.39 10.32
N PHE A 40 19.19 -34.07 10.40
CA PHE A 40 20.46 -33.53 10.89
C PHE A 40 20.73 -33.94 12.34
N HIS A 41 19.72 -33.90 13.20
CA HIS A 41 19.82 -34.40 14.56
C HIS A 41 20.10 -35.89 14.63
N ALA A 42 19.44 -36.70 13.81
CA ALA A 42 19.68 -38.15 13.78
C ALA A 42 21.12 -38.48 13.40
N VAL A 43 21.68 -37.82 12.40
CA VAL A 43 23.10 -38.02 11.98
C VAL A 43 24.08 -37.60 13.08
N LEU A 44 23.79 -36.54 13.84
CA LEU A 44 24.64 -36.08 14.91
C LEU A 44 24.57 -36.95 16.17
N ASP A 45 23.38 -37.42 16.54
CA ASP A 45 23.13 -38.13 17.78
C ASP A 45 23.50 -39.63 17.66
N TYR A 46 23.49 -40.15 16.43
CA TYR A 46 23.78 -41.58 16.15
C TYR A 46 24.83 -41.75 15.06
N PRO A 47 26.08 -41.30 15.30
CA PRO A 47 27.16 -41.32 14.30
C PRO A 47 27.63 -42.73 13.90
N ASP A 48 27.29 -43.75 14.72
CA ASP A 48 27.67 -45.17 14.48
C ASP A 48 26.56 -45.95 13.72
N GLU A 49 25.40 -45.32 13.45
CA GLU A 49 24.36 -45.93 12.63
C GLU A 49 24.53 -45.57 11.16
N ASP A 50 24.22 -46.55 10.25
CA ASP A 50 24.24 -46.34 8.79
C ASP A 50 23.08 -45.45 8.34
N ILE A 51 23.02 -44.21 8.85
CA ILE A 51 22.08 -43.21 8.38
C ILE A 51 22.67 -42.56 7.13
N GLU A 52 21.93 -42.62 6.00
CA GLU A 52 22.37 -41.99 4.76
C GLU A 52 22.72 -40.51 5.01
N ASP A 53 23.99 -40.17 4.79
CA ASP A 53 24.45 -38.80 4.93
C ASP A 53 23.91 -37.95 3.78
N PHE A 54 23.06 -36.95 4.11
CA PHE A 54 22.65 -35.95 3.13
C PHE A 54 23.85 -35.09 2.78
N GLY A 55 24.27 -35.13 1.55
CA GLY A 55 25.30 -34.23 1.07
C GLY A 55 24.90 -32.76 1.30
N LEU A 56 25.81 -31.93 1.79
CA LEU A 56 25.60 -30.49 2.03
C LEU A 56 24.94 -29.77 0.85
N GLU A 57 25.15 -30.26 -0.38
CA GLU A 57 24.55 -29.72 -1.59
C GLU A 57 23.04 -29.93 -1.63
N GLN A 58 22.52 -31.06 -1.16
CA GLN A 58 21.11 -31.38 -1.11
C GLN A 58 20.37 -30.51 -0.07
N TYR A 59 20.95 -30.32 1.12
CA TYR A 59 20.44 -29.39 2.13
C TYR A 59 20.38 -27.96 1.59
N SER A 60 21.48 -27.51 0.97
CA SER A 60 21.55 -26.17 0.37
C SER A 60 20.49 -25.96 -0.71
N LYS A 61 20.24 -26.97 -1.53
CA LYS A 61 19.23 -26.91 -2.59
C LYS A 61 17.80 -26.82 -2.01
N SER A 62 17.49 -27.64 -0.99
CA SER A 62 16.17 -27.61 -0.32
C SER A 62 15.92 -26.26 0.34
N LEU A 63 16.84 -25.77 1.17
CA LEU A 63 16.75 -24.48 1.85
C LEU A 63 16.59 -23.30 0.88
N ARG A 64 17.30 -23.33 -0.26
CA ARG A 64 17.15 -22.30 -1.29
C ARG A 64 15.77 -22.39 -1.98
N GLY A 65 15.23 -23.59 -2.13
CA GLY A 65 13.87 -23.80 -2.64
C GLY A 65 12.83 -23.19 -1.72
N ASP A 66 12.92 -23.47 -0.43
CA ASP A 66 12.04 -22.92 0.61
C ASP A 66 12.14 -21.41 0.71
N ALA A 67 13.36 -20.88 0.72
CA ALA A 67 13.58 -19.44 0.71
C ALA A 67 12.92 -18.78 -0.50
N LYS A 68 13.06 -19.36 -1.70
CA LYS A 68 12.41 -18.85 -2.91
C LYS A 68 10.89 -18.89 -2.81
N ALA A 69 10.31 -19.95 -2.24
CA ALA A 69 8.87 -20.06 -2.03
C ALA A 69 8.35 -19.01 -1.04
N LEU A 70 9.08 -18.79 0.07
CA LEU A 70 8.77 -17.75 1.05
C LEU A 70 8.85 -16.34 0.44
N TYR A 71 9.88 -16.06 -0.37
CA TYR A 71 9.99 -14.79 -1.09
C TYR A 71 8.84 -14.57 -2.06
N ALA A 72 8.41 -15.61 -2.77
CA ALA A 72 7.25 -15.52 -3.67
C ALA A 72 5.97 -15.18 -2.89
N LEU A 73 5.76 -15.78 -1.71
CA LEU A 73 4.64 -15.45 -0.82
C LEU A 73 4.74 -14.00 -0.32
N LEU A 74 5.92 -13.56 0.08
CA LEU A 74 6.14 -12.20 0.55
C LEU A 74 5.80 -11.15 -0.51
N GLN A 75 6.11 -11.40 -1.79
CA GLN A 75 5.76 -10.51 -2.89
C GLN A 75 4.23 -10.33 -3.06
N THR A 76 3.43 -11.29 -2.61
CA THR A 76 1.96 -11.17 -2.66
C THR A 76 1.40 -10.32 -1.52
N TYR A 77 2.20 -10.00 -0.49
CA TYR A 77 1.76 -9.25 0.69
C TYR A 77 1.24 -7.85 0.34
N GLY A 78 1.95 -7.12 -0.51
CA GLY A 78 1.56 -5.77 -0.95
C GLY A 78 0.19 -5.75 -1.62
N GLN A 79 -0.06 -6.71 -2.52
CA GLN A 79 -1.36 -6.86 -3.18
C GLN A 79 -2.47 -7.21 -2.18
N GLY A 80 -2.22 -8.13 -1.25
CA GLY A 80 -3.17 -8.49 -0.20
C GLY A 80 -3.49 -7.33 0.73
N ARG A 81 -2.51 -6.48 1.05
CA ARG A 81 -2.70 -5.25 1.83
C ARG A 81 -3.60 -4.26 1.09
N ILE A 82 -3.33 -4.01 -0.20
CA ILE A 82 -4.14 -3.13 -1.04
C ILE A 82 -5.59 -3.62 -1.13
N LEU A 83 -5.81 -4.92 -1.34
CA LEU A 83 -7.15 -5.49 -1.41
C LEU A 83 -7.93 -5.35 -0.09
N ARG A 84 -7.23 -5.42 1.06
CA ARG A 84 -7.85 -5.31 2.38
C ARG A 84 -8.04 -3.87 2.84
N GLN A 85 -7.00 -3.06 2.75
CA GLN A 85 -6.96 -1.71 3.31
C GLN A 85 -7.25 -0.62 2.28
N GLY A 86 -7.19 -0.94 0.98
CA GLY A 86 -7.19 0.03 -0.09
C GLY A 86 -5.81 0.67 -0.28
N VAL A 87 -5.72 1.54 -1.28
CA VAL A 87 -4.55 2.35 -1.60
C VAL A 87 -4.62 3.65 -0.82
N ALA A 88 -3.64 3.94 0.02
CA ALA A 88 -3.53 5.24 0.67
C ALA A 88 -3.05 6.27 -0.37
N ALA A 89 -3.89 7.24 -0.71
CA ALA A 89 -3.60 8.25 -1.73
C ALA A 89 -3.51 9.64 -1.10
N ALA A 90 -2.39 10.34 -1.36
CA ALA A 90 -2.20 11.75 -1.00
C ALA A 90 -2.42 12.63 -2.22
N ILE A 91 -3.23 13.69 -2.07
CA ILE A 91 -3.41 14.73 -3.09
C ILE A 91 -2.62 15.95 -2.66
N VAL A 92 -1.55 16.27 -3.39
CA VAL A 92 -0.65 17.38 -3.07
C VAL A 92 -0.61 18.41 -4.21
N GLY A 93 -0.22 19.63 -3.88
CA GLY A 93 -0.17 20.75 -4.82
C GLY A 93 -0.46 22.06 -4.12
N LYS A 94 -0.16 23.19 -4.78
CA LYS A 94 -0.38 24.53 -4.25
C LYS A 94 -1.84 24.83 -3.89
N PRO A 95 -2.12 25.86 -3.10
CA PRO A 95 -3.49 26.36 -2.91
C PRO A 95 -4.15 26.69 -4.26
N ASN A 96 -5.45 26.48 -4.36
CA ASN A 96 -6.30 26.84 -5.50
C ASN A 96 -5.96 26.17 -6.86
N VAL A 97 -5.08 25.17 -6.92
CA VAL A 97 -4.84 24.38 -8.16
C VAL A 97 -6.00 23.43 -8.49
N GLY A 98 -6.96 23.21 -7.58
CA GLY A 98 -8.14 22.39 -7.80
C GLY A 98 -8.14 21.05 -7.07
N LYS A 99 -7.35 20.88 -6.00
CA LYS A 99 -7.35 19.66 -5.18
C LYS A 99 -8.74 19.29 -4.66
N SER A 100 -9.48 20.27 -4.11
CA SER A 100 -10.85 20.07 -3.63
C SER A 100 -11.82 19.70 -4.76
N SER A 101 -11.62 20.23 -5.96
CA SER A 101 -12.41 19.88 -7.13
C SER A 101 -12.16 18.44 -7.57
N LEU A 102 -10.90 18.00 -7.55
CA LEU A 102 -10.53 16.61 -7.80
C LEU A 102 -11.13 15.69 -6.74
N LEU A 103 -11.01 16.05 -5.46
CA LEU A 103 -11.63 15.30 -4.36
C LEU A 103 -13.13 15.11 -4.57
N ASN A 104 -13.85 16.21 -4.89
CA ASN A 104 -15.29 16.18 -5.13
C ASN A 104 -15.65 15.37 -6.38
N ALA A 105 -14.83 15.44 -7.43
CA ALA A 105 -15.01 14.62 -8.62
C ALA A 105 -14.83 13.13 -8.31
N LEU A 106 -13.80 12.77 -7.55
CA LEU A 106 -13.57 11.39 -7.11
C LEU A 106 -14.71 10.90 -6.20
N ALA A 107 -15.19 11.73 -5.27
CA ALA A 107 -16.33 11.42 -4.39
C ALA A 107 -17.65 11.29 -5.14
N GLY A 108 -17.81 11.93 -6.32
CA GLY A 108 -18.98 11.84 -7.19
C GLY A 108 -19.02 10.58 -8.08
N PHE A 109 -17.91 9.85 -8.24
CA PHE A 109 -17.86 8.57 -8.93
C PHE A 109 -18.28 7.44 -7.96
N ASP A 110 -19.55 7.02 -8.09
CA ASP A 110 -20.22 5.89 -7.44
C ASP A 110 -19.73 5.45 -6.04
N ARG A 111 -20.54 5.79 -5.04
CA ARG A 111 -20.53 5.32 -3.66
C ARG A 111 -19.31 5.71 -2.82
N CYS A 112 -19.26 6.99 -2.49
CA CYS A 112 -18.55 7.43 -1.29
C CYS A 112 -19.23 6.79 -0.05
N ILE A 113 -18.63 5.74 0.51
CA ILE A 113 -18.99 5.31 1.86
C ILE A 113 -18.12 6.16 2.78
N VAL A 114 -18.64 7.32 3.19
CA VAL A 114 -18.09 8.05 4.34
C VAL A 114 -18.40 7.22 5.56
N THR A 115 -17.49 6.36 5.96
CA THR A 115 -17.57 5.72 7.26
C THR A 115 -16.93 6.68 8.26
N ASP A 116 -17.76 7.48 8.93
CA ASP A 116 -17.40 8.00 10.23
C ASP A 116 -17.20 6.79 11.14
N VAL A 117 -15.98 6.33 11.33
CA VAL A 117 -15.67 5.37 12.37
C VAL A 117 -15.61 6.15 13.67
N PRO A 118 -16.63 6.03 14.56
CA PRO A 118 -16.60 6.73 15.83
C PRO A 118 -15.58 6.05 16.73
N GLY A 119 -14.46 6.70 17.04
CA GLY A 119 -13.57 6.16 18.06
C GLY A 119 -12.13 6.64 18.08
N THR A 120 -11.64 7.39 17.08
CA THR A 120 -10.27 7.91 17.10
C THR A 120 -10.30 9.45 17.21
N THR A 121 -10.32 9.93 18.45
CA THR A 121 -10.10 11.33 18.79
C THR A 121 -8.66 11.71 18.44
N ARG A 122 -8.49 12.52 17.37
CA ARG A 122 -7.29 13.27 16.94
C ARG A 122 -6.68 12.94 15.59
N ASP A 123 -7.21 12.03 14.79
CA ASP A 123 -6.57 11.63 13.55
C ASP A 123 -7.35 12.11 12.33
N THR A 124 -6.61 12.56 11.34
CA THR A 124 -6.91 12.97 9.98
C THR A 124 -8.21 12.38 9.44
N VAL A 125 -9.10 13.24 8.96
CA VAL A 125 -10.34 12.83 8.26
C VAL A 125 -9.92 12.10 6.99
N GLU A 126 -9.98 10.78 7.00
CA GLU A 126 -9.75 9.93 5.83
C GLU A 126 -11.07 9.78 5.07
N GLU A 127 -11.04 10.08 3.78
CA GLU A 127 -12.16 9.81 2.88
C GLU A 127 -11.86 8.59 2.03
N THR A 128 -12.81 7.68 1.93
CA THR A 128 -12.67 6.48 1.10
C THR A 128 -13.51 6.62 -0.16
N VAL A 129 -12.87 6.41 -1.30
CA VAL A 129 -13.49 6.45 -2.63
C VAL A 129 -13.27 5.11 -3.33
N LEU A 130 -14.28 4.60 -4.03
CA LEU A 130 -14.15 3.42 -4.87
C LEU A 130 -13.90 3.84 -6.33
N LEU A 131 -12.73 3.45 -6.86
CA LEU A 131 -12.41 3.57 -8.29
C LEU A 131 -12.45 2.17 -8.93
N GLY A 132 -13.57 1.86 -9.57
CA GLY A 132 -13.81 0.51 -10.08
C GLY A 132 -13.86 -0.52 -8.94
N SER A 133 -12.94 -1.48 -8.94
CA SER A 133 -12.80 -2.47 -7.86
C SER A 133 -11.77 -2.07 -6.79
N THR A 134 -11.13 -0.90 -6.90
CA THR A 134 -10.06 -0.48 -6.01
C THR A 134 -10.54 0.58 -5.03
N ARG A 135 -10.32 0.35 -3.74
CA ARG A 135 -10.56 1.32 -2.68
C ARG A 135 -9.39 2.30 -2.61
N LEU A 136 -9.65 3.61 -2.78
CA LEU A 136 -8.71 4.68 -2.47
C LEU A 136 -9.06 5.29 -1.11
N ARG A 137 -8.10 5.30 -0.20
CA ARG A 137 -8.16 6.00 1.08
C ARG A 137 -7.43 7.33 0.92
N LEU A 138 -8.15 8.43 0.87
CA LEU A 138 -7.58 9.76 0.73
C LEU A 138 -7.09 10.22 2.09
N ILE A 139 -5.78 10.38 2.24
CA ILE A 139 -5.14 10.82 3.48
C ILE A 139 -4.93 12.33 3.48
N ASP A 140 -4.98 12.94 4.68
CA ASP A 140 -4.82 14.40 4.91
C ASP A 140 -5.83 15.28 4.16
N THR A 141 -7.08 14.84 4.07
CA THR A 141 -8.16 15.63 3.42
C THR A 141 -8.47 16.92 4.15
N ALA A 142 -8.13 17.06 5.43
CA ALA A 142 -8.28 18.29 6.21
C ALA A 142 -7.49 19.45 5.58
N GLY A 143 -6.25 19.22 5.16
CA GLY A 143 -5.45 20.21 4.44
C GLY A 143 -6.00 20.62 3.07
N ILE A 144 -6.88 19.80 2.48
CA ILE A 144 -7.53 20.08 1.20
C ILE A 144 -8.80 20.93 1.40
N ARG A 145 -9.50 20.77 2.53
CA ARG A 145 -10.76 21.46 2.85
C ARG A 145 -10.57 22.80 3.53
N GLU A 146 -9.52 22.97 4.30
CA GLU A 146 -9.19 24.24 4.95
C GLU A 146 -8.62 25.22 3.94
N THR A 147 -9.49 26.04 3.38
CA THR A 147 -9.15 27.11 2.46
C THR A 147 -8.51 28.29 3.17
N ALA A 148 -7.45 28.81 2.58
CA ALA A 148 -7.13 30.21 2.37
C ALA A 148 -6.37 31.02 3.42
N ASP A 149 -6.17 30.67 4.67
CA ASP A 149 -5.64 31.69 5.59
C ASP A 149 -4.46 31.36 6.52
N THR A 150 -3.70 30.28 6.33
CA THR A 150 -2.51 30.08 7.17
C THR A 150 -1.30 29.52 6.45
N VAL A 151 -0.40 30.40 6.07
CA VAL A 151 1.07 30.29 6.05
C VAL A 151 1.70 29.16 5.22
N GLU A 152 2.37 29.58 4.12
CA GLU A 152 3.18 28.81 3.14
C GLU A 152 4.08 27.70 3.75
N ALA A 153 4.71 27.93 4.89
CA ALA A 153 5.60 26.96 5.53
C ALA A 153 4.89 25.71 6.10
N ILE A 154 3.59 25.81 6.41
CA ILE A 154 2.78 24.68 6.91
C ILE A 154 2.37 23.76 5.75
N GLY A 155 2.17 24.31 4.55
CA GLY A 155 1.74 23.55 3.37
C GLY A 155 2.77 22.52 2.90
N VAL A 156 4.04 22.91 2.76
CA VAL A 156 5.12 21.99 2.30
C VAL A 156 5.39 20.90 3.34
N ARG A 157 5.34 21.22 4.63
CA ARG A 157 5.55 20.22 5.69
C ARG A 157 4.41 19.20 5.75
N ARG A 158 3.15 19.64 5.63
CA ARG A 158 1.98 18.74 5.56
C ARG A 158 2.03 17.88 4.30
N SER A 159 2.42 18.44 3.16
CA SER A 159 2.61 17.68 1.94
C SER A 159 3.67 16.59 2.10
N ARG A 160 4.76 16.85 2.82
CA ARG A 160 5.79 15.86 3.10
C ARG A 160 5.25 14.69 3.94
N GLU A 161 4.60 14.98 5.05
CA GLU A 161 4.00 13.96 5.94
C GLU A 161 2.95 13.11 5.20
N ALA A 162 2.13 13.73 4.33
CA ALA A 162 1.16 13.03 3.51
C ALA A 162 1.84 12.13 2.45
N VAL A 163 2.88 12.63 1.77
CA VAL A 163 3.64 11.89 0.77
C VAL A 163 4.35 10.68 1.38
N GLU A 164 4.97 10.84 2.55
CA GLU A 164 5.68 9.73 3.24
C GLU A 164 4.76 8.57 3.65
N ASN A 165 3.47 8.85 3.90
CA ASN A 165 2.50 7.86 4.35
C ASN A 165 1.60 7.33 3.21
N ALA A 166 1.77 7.80 1.98
CA ALA A 166 0.96 7.42 0.84
C ALA A 166 1.53 6.22 0.08
N ASP A 167 0.63 5.36 -0.41
CA ASP A 167 0.96 4.34 -1.41
C ASP A 167 0.92 4.91 -2.83
N LEU A 168 0.17 6.01 -3.03
CA LEU A 168 0.02 6.74 -4.29
C LEU A 168 0.02 8.24 -4.02
N VAL A 169 0.84 8.99 -4.73
CA VAL A 169 0.85 10.45 -4.66
C VAL A 169 0.24 11.04 -5.93
N ILE A 170 -0.73 11.92 -5.77
CA ILE A 170 -1.36 12.65 -6.87
C ILE A 170 -0.96 14.13 -6.74
N PHE A 171 0.01 14.56 -7.54
CA PHE A 171 0.40 15.96 -7.65
C PHE A 171 -0.55 16.69 -8.59
N VAL A 172 -1.19 17.76 -8.10
CA VAL A 172 -2.10 18.58 -8.89
C VAL A 172 -1.47 19.95 -9.12
N CYS A 173 -1.34 20.35 -10.39
CA CYS A 173 -0.87 21.66 -10.79
C CYS A 173 -1.87 22.41 -11.67
N ASP A 174 -1.72 23.73 -11.74
CA ASP A 174 -2.54 24.62 -12.55
C ASP A 174 -1.89 24.79 -13.93
N GLY A 175 -2.51 24.22 -14.97
CA GLY A 175 -2.01 24.28 -16.34
C GLY A 175 -2.15 25.64 -17.02
N SER A 176 -2.87 26.59 -16.40
CA SER A 176 -3.01 27.96 -16.92
C SER A 176 -1.83 28.88 -16.56
N GLN A 177 -0.89 28.40 -15.72
CA GLN A 177 0.25 29.18 -15.25
C GLN A 177 1.56 28.38 -15.38
N PRO A 178 2.70 29.04 -15.58
CA PRO A 178 3.99 28.37 -15.54
C PRO A 178 4.28 27.83 -14.13
N LEU A 179 4.96 26.71 -14.05
CA LEU A 179 5.43 26.14 -12.80
C LEU A 179 6.43 27.12 -12.12
N ASP A 180 6.30 27.28 -10.82
CA ASP A 180 7.20 28.13 -10.02
C ASP A 180 8.01 27.30 -9.00
N GLY A 181 8.74 28.00 -8.11
CA GLY A 181 9.61 27.36 -7.12
C GLY A 181 8.87 26.48 -6.10
N GLU A 182 7.61 26.81 -5.78
CA GLU A 182 6.79 25.99 -4.87
C GLU A 182 6.34 24.71 -5.55
N ASP A 183 5.91 24.79 -6.82
CA ASP A 183 5.58 23.61 -7.60
C ASP A 183 6.79 22.69 -7.71
N GLN A 184 7.99 23.25 -7.97
CA GLN A 184 9.21 22.47 -8.08
C GLN A 184 9.53 21.74 -6.75
N ALA A 185 9.38 22.41 -5.61
CA ALA A 185 9.62 21.80 -4.32
C ALA A 185 8.68 20.60 -4.05
N ILE A 186 7.41 20.70 -4.46
CA ILE A 186 6.45 19.59 -4.35
C ILE A 186 6.76 18.47 -5.34
N ILE A 187 7.16 18.82 -6.57
CA ILE A 187 7.60 17.85 -7.59
C ILE A 187 8.80 17.05 -7.08
N ASP A 188 9.79 17.71 -6.49
CA ASP A 188 10.99 17.06 -5.96
C ASP A 188 10.62 16.04 -4.86
N LEU A 189 9.67 16.38 -3.97
CA LEU A 189 9.13 15.43 -2.98
C LEU A 189 8.43 14.23 -3.63
N CYS A 190 7.67 14.47 -4.71
CA CYS A 190 6.96 13.40 -5.42
C CYS A 190 7.92 12.47 -6.18
N MET A 191 9.04 12.99 -6.68
CA MET A 191 10.05 12.21 -7.40
C MET A 191 10.80 11.21 -6.52
N GLU A 192 10.76 11.38 -5.21
CA GLU A 192 11.29 10.42 -4.23
C GLU A 192 10.37 9.19 -4.06
N GLN A 193 9.14 9.24 -4.60
CA GLN A 193 8.14 8.18 -4.48
C GLN A 193 8.09 7.30 -5.72
N GLU A 194 7.95 5.98 -5.53
CA GLU A 194 7.84 5.02 -6.64
C GLU A 194 6.52 5.18 -7.42
N ASN A 195 5.45 5.62 -6.74
CA ASN A 195 4.10 5.72 -7.28
C ASN A 195 3.58 7.16 -7.19
N ALA A 196 3.99 8.01 -8.12
CA ALA A 196 3.51 9.38 -8.24
C ALA A 196 2.88 9.63 -9.61
N VAL A 197 1.76 10.37 -9.63
CA VAL A 197 1.05 10.79 -10.84
C VAL A 197 0.88 12.29 -10.81
N ALA A 198 1.20 12.99 -11.91
CA ALA A 198 0.94 14.41 -12.08
C ALA A 198 -0.39 14.61 -12.82
N LEU A 199 -1.25 15.48 -12.28
CA LEU A 199 -2.50 15.90 -12.86
C LEU A 199 -2.45 17.40 -13.18
N ILE A 200 -2.52 17.74 -14.46
CA ILE A 200 -2.58 19.11 -14.93
C ILE A 200 -4.04 19.52 -14.99
N ASN A 201 -4.44 20.42 -14.11
CA ASN A 201 -5.81 20.93 -14.03
C ASN A 201 -5.94 22.28 -14.73
N LYS A 202 -7.17 22.75 -14.93
CA LYS A 202 -7.54 24.05 -15.57
C LYS A 202 -6.99 24.21 -16.99
N THR A 203 -6.87 23.14 -17.73
CA THR A 203 -6.39 23.16 -19.13
C THR A 203 -7.37 23.86 -20.06
N ASP A 204 -8.59 24.11 -19.62
CA ASP A 204 -9.63 24.88 -20.31
C ASP A 204 -9.39 26.39 -20.30
N LEU A 205 -8.56 26.89 -19.38
CA LEU A 205 -8.27 28.33 -19.27
C LEU A 205 -7.17 28.81 -20.23
N GLY A 206 -6.55 27.92 -20.99
CA GLY A 206 -5.48 28.20 -21.92
C GLY A 206 -4.15 28.50 -21.21
N SER A 207 -3.07 28.09 -21.80
CA SER A 207 -1.69 28.44 -21.40
C SER A 207 -1.20 29.61 -22.22
#